data_3f3d83ae118902ff9d3fcfb2b2f646ee
#
_entry.id   3f3d83ae118902ff9d3fcfb2b2f646ee
#
_cell.length_a   1.000
_cell.length_b   1.000
_cell.length_c   1.000
_cell.angle_alpha   90.00
_cell.angle_beta   90.00
_cell.angle_gamma   90.00
#
_symmetry.space_group_name_H-M   'P 1'
#
loop_
_entity.id
_entity.type
_entity.pdbx_description
1 polymer ?
#
loop_
_entity_poly.entity_id
_entity_poly.type
_entity_poly.pdbx_seq_one_letter_code
_entity_poly.pdbx_strand_id
1 'polypeptide(L)'
;ASRGLGDVYKRQLYYIAVSGITTIGVVTGGWASNNKYSLLGGMRAAAQMISYEIPLVMSVIGIVLLAGSLNLNEIVAAQENVWYIFVQPIGFVVFLIAAVAELNRTPFDLPEAESELVSGYHTEYSGFRWAFFMLSEYVYFFGMASLITVLFLGGWNPVMFLGFIPGAVWFALKFSSVVFLLIWFRVTFPRIRGDQLMEFGWKVLLPIALANIFLTALIKELFF
;
A
#
# COMPACT_ATOMS: atom_id res chain seq x y z
N ALA A 1 27.57 21.20 -8.17
CA ALA A 1 26.11 21.44 -8.11
C ALA A 1 25.27 20.16 -8.25
N SER A 2 25.86 18.99 -8.59
CA SER A 2 25.09 17.76 -8.83
C SER A 2 24.82 16.88 -7.59
N ARG A 3 25.43 17.18 -6.44
CA ARG A 3 25.24 16.38 -5.21
C ARG A 3 23.87 16.55 -4.53
N GLY A 4 23.21 17.68 -4.69
CA GLY A 4 21.90 17.94 -4.05
C GLY A 4 20.70 17.30 -4.76
N LEU A 5 20.76 17.13 -6.08
CA LEU A 5 19.68 16.52 -6.87
C LEU A 5 19.60 15.00 -6.68
N GLY A 6 20.73 14.31 -6.58
CA GLY A 6 20.77 12.87 -6.34
C GLY A 6 20.15 12.42 -5.00
N ASP A 7 20.18 13.28 -3.97
CA ASP A 7 19.58 12.99 -2.67
C ASP A 7 18.06 13.20 -2.63
N VAL A 8 17.51 14.06 -3.51
CA VAL A 8 16.06 14.27 -3.61
C VAL A 8 15.37 13.04 -4.23
N TYR A 9 16.00 12.40 -5.19
CA TYR A 9 15.44 11.23 -5.89
C TYR A 9 15.36 9.98 -5.01
N LYS A 10 16.30 9.79 -4.09
CA LYS A 10 16.26 8.68 -3.11
C LYS A 10 15.13 8.82 -2.08
N ARG A 11 14.56 10.00 -1.92
CA ARG A 11 13.53 10.29 -0.92
C ARG A 11 12.12 9.85 -1.32
N GLN A 12 11.87 9.49 -2.56
CA GLN A 12 10.52 9.22 -3.04
C GLN A 12 9.98 7.87 -2.52
N LEU A 13 10.80 6.81 -2.46
CA LEU A 13 10.45 5.56 -1.79
C LEU A 13 10.58 5.63 -0.26
N TYR A 14 11.11 6.71 0.26
CA TYR A 14 11.14 7.01 1.69
C TYR A 14 9.72 7.02 2.32
N TYR A 15 8.70 7.33 1.53
CA TYR A 15 7.30 7.25 1.97
C TYR A 15 6.94 5.86 2.52
N ILE A 16 7.33 4.79 1.84
CA ILE A 16 7.05 3.41 2.26
C ILE A 16 7.83 3.08 3.54
N ALA A 17 9.09 3.51 3.65
CA ALA A 17 9.88 3.29 4.85
C ALA A 17 9.35 4.06 6.07
N VAL A 18 8.77 5.25 5.87
CA VAL A 18 8.18 6.07 6.94
C VAL A 18 6.80 5.55 7.34
N SER A 19 6.07 4.89 6.42
CA SER A 19 4.75 4.33 6.75
C SER A 19 4.82 3.31 7.89
N GLY A 20 5.90 2.53 8.00
CA GLY A 20 6.10 1.59 9.11
C GLY A 20 6.11 2.24 10.51
N ILE A 21 6.43 3.54 10.61
CA ILE A 21 6.35 4.28 11.88
C ILE A 21 4.90 4.41 12.39
N THR A 22 3.93 4.36 11.49
CA THR A 22 2.49 4.43 11.84
C THR A 22 2.09 3.32 12.81
N THR A 23 2.71 2.15 12.68
CA THR A 23 2.50 1.00 13.58
C THR A 23 2.81 1.37 15.04
N ILE A 24 3.90 2.11 15.28
CA ILE A 24 4.28 2.58 16.62
C ILE A 24 3.22 3.56 17.15
N GLY A 25 2.71 4.44 16.29
CA GLY A 25 1.65 5.39 16.64
C GLY A 25 0.36 4.71 17.08
N VAL A 26 -0.07 3.66 16.35
CA VAL A 26 -1.28 2.90 16.66
C VAL A 26 -1.14 2.14 18.00
N VAL A 27 -0.01 1.48 18.23
CA VAL A 27 0.27 0.78 19.50
C VAL A 27 0.29 1.75 20.67
N THR A 28 0.96 2.89 20.52
CA THR A 28 1.06 3.92 21.56
C THR A 28 -0.33 4.52 21.86
N GLY A 29 -1.15 4.76 20.84
CA GLY A 29 -2.51 5.23 20.97
C GLY A 29 -3.40 4.25 21.74
N GLY A 30 -3.32 2.97 21.40
CA GLY A 30 -4.03 1.89 22.12
C GLY A 30 -3.58 1.75 23.56
N TRP A 31 -2.27 1.84 23.82
CA TRP A 31 -1.71 1.75 25.18
C TRP A 31 -2.07 2.97 26.05
N ALA A 32 -1.97 4.17 25.48
CA ALA A 32 -2.27 5.43 26.19
C ALA A 32 -3.75 5.54 26.62
N SER A 33 -4.64 4.82 25.96
CA SER A 33 -6.08 4.80 26.29
C SER A 33 -6.41 4.11 27.61
N ASN A 34 -5.46 3.42 28.25
CA ASN A 34 -5.63 2.69 29.51
C ASN A 34 -6.86 1.76 29.57
N ASN A 35 -7.26 1.24 28.40
CA ASN A 35 -8.40 0.34 28.24
C ASN A 35 -7.91 -0.97 27.60
N LYS A 36 -8.31 -2.10 28.18
CA LYS A 36 -7.91 -3.43 27.69
C LYS A 36 -8.33 -3.71 26.24
N TYR A 37 -9.51 -3.25 25.84
CA TYR A 37 -9.99 -3.43 24.46
C TYR A 37 -9.22 -2.55 23.47
N SER A 38 -8.91 -1.33 23.85
CA SER A 38 -8.10 -0.42 23.06
C SER A 38 -6.67 -0.93 22.87
N LEU A 39 -6.06 -1.47 23.92
CA LEU A 39 -4.74 -2.08 23.85
C LEU A 39 -4.73 -3.31 22.93
N LEU A 40 -5.71 -4.21 23.08
CA LEU A 40 -5.84 -5.39 22.21
C LEU A 40 -6.07 -5.00 20.75
N GLY A 41 -6.90 -3.97 20.49
CA GLY A 41 -7.11 -3.44 19.14
C GLY A 41 -5.83 -2.89 18.52
N GLY A 42 -5.07 -2.10 19.29
CA GLY A 42 -3.77 -1.57 18.84
C GLY A 42 -2.74 -2.66 18.55
N MET A 43 -2.66 -3.70 19.39
CA MET A 43 -1.76 -4.83 19.15
C MET A 43 -2.16 -5.67 17.93
N ARG A 44 -3.46 -5.90 17.71
CA ARG A 44 -3.95 -6.59 16.51
C ARG A 44 -3.65 -5.78 15.25
N ALA A 45 -3.86 -4.46 15.28
CA ALA A 45 -3.49 -3.58 14.17
C ALA A 45 -2.00 -3.65 13.84
N ALA A 46 -1.15 -3.55 14.86
CA ALA A 46 0.29 -3.62 14.68
C ALA A 46 0.75 -4.97 14.09
N ALA A 47 0.21 -6.07 14.59
CA ALA A 47 0.53 -7.40 14.07
C ALA A 47 0.13 -7.54 12.59
N GLN A 48 -1.02 -7.00 12.21
CA GLN A 48 -1.48 -6.97 10.82
C GLN A 48 -0.57 -6.11 9.95
N MET A 49 -0.33 -4.86 10.33
CA MET A 49 0.50 -3.92 9.56
C MET A 49 1.90 -4.48 9.33
N ILE A 50 2.59 -4.96 10.36
CA ILE A 50 3.94 -5.56 10.25
C ILE A 50 3.94 -6.78 9.32
N SER A 51 2.92 -7.62 9.39
CA SER A 51 2.84 -8.84 8.59
C SER A 51 2.61 -8.56 7.10
N TYR A 52 1.89 -7.50 6.76
CA TYR A 52 1.57 -7.14 5.38
C TYR A 52 2.53 -6.12 4.77
N GLU A 53 3.29 -5.39 5.59
CA GLU A 53 4.36 -4.51 5.13
C GLU A 53 5.45 -5.28 4.37
N ILE A 54 5.80 -6.50 4.82
CA ILE A 54 6.83 -7.32 4.18
C ILE A 54 6.45 -7.69 2.72
N PRO A 55 5.29 -8.33 2.43
CA PRO A 55 4.87 -8.60 1.06
C PRO A 55 4.72 -7.34 0.21
N LEU A 56 4.27 -6.22 0.81
CA LEU A 56 4.14 -4.94 0.13
C LEU A 56 5.51 -4.45 -0.37
N VAL A 57 6.49 -4.39 0.51
CA VAL A 57 7.87 -3.99 0.16
C VAL A 57 8.47 -4.93 -0.89
N MET A 58 8.25 -6.24 -0.75
CA MET A 58 8.73 -7.23 -1.73
C MET A 58 8.15 -6.99 -3.13
N SER A 59 6.88 -6.63 -3.24
CA SER A 59 6.27 -6.31 -4.54
C SER A 59 6.87 -5.05 -5.17
N VAL A 60 7.20 -4.05 -4.35
CA VAL A 60 7.88 -2.82 -4.80
C VAL A 60 9.32 -3.10 -5.26
N ILE A 61 10.04 -3.97 -4.56
CA ILE A 61 11.39 -4.41 -4.97
C ILE A 61 11.36 -5.01 -6.38
N GLY A 62 10.33 -5.79 -6.71
CA GLY A 62 10.16 -6.32 -8.07
C GLY A 62 10.08 -5.22 -9.14
N ILE A 63 9.35 -4.13 -8.86
CA ILE A 63 9.26 -2.97 -9.78
C ILE A 63 10.61 -2.25 -9.88
N VAL A 64 11.27 -2.03 -8.74
CA VAL A 64 12.59 -1.39 -8.69
C VAL A 64 13.63 -2.20 -9.47
N LEU A 65 13.56 -3.54 -9.40
CA LEU A 65 14.41 -4.42 -10.20
C LEU A 65 14.18 -4.21 -11.69
N LEU A 66 12.94 -4.08 -12.16
CA LEU A 66 12.64 -3.82 -13.59
C LEU A 66 13.11 -2.44 -14.02
N ALA A 67 12.76 -1.40 -13.28
CA ALA A 67 13.11 -0.02 -13.62
C ALA A 67 14.60 0.30 -13.45
N GLY A 68 15.31 -0.43 -12.58
CA GLY A 68 16.72 -0.17 -12.24
C GLY A 68 16.94 1.11 -11.42
N SER A 69 15.89 1.73 -10.92
CA SER A 69 15.94 2.98 -10.17
C SER A 69 14.93 3.03 -9.03
N LEU A 70 15.28 3.75 -7.96
CA LEU A 70 14.39 4.06 -6.83
C LEU A 70 13.58 5.34 -7.05
N ASN A 71 13.83 6.07 -8.13
CA ASN A 71 13.18 7.32 -8.45
C ASN A 71 11.84 7.07 -9.12
N LEU A 72 10.74 7.56 -8.53
CA LEU A 72 9.39 7.38 -9.09
C LEU A 72 9.24 7.98 -10.49
N ASN A 73 9.94 9.08 -10.79
CA ASN A 73 9.89 9.68 -12.13
C ASN A 73 10.54 8.77 -13.18
N GLU A 74 11.65 8.11 -12.83
CA GLU A 74 12.33 7.16 -13.71
C GLU A 74 11.51 5.88 -13.85
N ILE A 75 10.84 5.43 -12.77
CA ILE A 75 9.91 4.31 -12.82
C ILE A 75 8.74 4.61 -13.77
N VAL A 76 8.19 5.82 -13.74
CA VAL A 76 7.13 6.25 -14.66
C VAL A 76 7.66 6.34 -16.10
N ALA A 77 8.85 6.93 -16.31
CA ALA A 77 9.47 7.00 -17.64
C ALA A 77 9.73 5.59 -18.23
N ALA A 78 10.17 4.65 -17.41
CA ALA A 78 10.38 3.26 -17.85
C ALA A 78 9.07 2.55 -18.29
N GLN A 79 7.91 3.10 -17.91
CA GLN A 79 6.59 2.59 -18.28
C GLN A 79 5.96 3.31 -19.51
N GLU A 80 6.73 4.03 -20.30
CA GLU A 80 6.20 4.73 -21.49
C GLU A 80 5.63 3.75 -22.53
N ASN A 81 6.26 2.60 -22.74
CA ASN A 81 5.85 1.62 -23.72
C ASN A 81 4.82 0.62 -23.17
N VAL A 82 5.08 0.09 -21.98
CA VAL A 82 4.25 -0.96 -21.35
C VAL A 82 4.10 -0.67 -19.86
N TRP A 83 2.87 -0.69 -19.35
CA TRP A 83 2.62 -0.53 -17.93
C TRP A 83 3.05 -1.78 -17.16
N TYR A 84 3.61 -1.60 -15.98
CA TYR A 84 4.08 -2.73 -15.17
C TYR A 84 2.97 -3.65 -14.66
N ILE A 85 1.71 -3.23 -14.68
CA ILE A 85 0.59 -4.12 -14.39
C ILE A 85 0.54 -5.33 -15.35
N PHE A 86 0.97 -5.17 -16.62
CA PHE A 86 1.01 -6.25 -17.60
C PHE A 86 2.28 -7.09 -17.50
N VAL A 87 3.38 -6.49 -17.10
CA VAL A 87 4.68 -7.17 -16.94
C VAL A 87 4.72 -7.96 -15.62
N GLN A 88 4.11 -7.39 -14.56
CA GLN A 88 4.08 -7.96 -13.22
C GLN A 88 2.66 -8.07 -12.64
N PRO A 89 1.76 -8.84 -13.23
CA PRO A 89 0.40 -8.97 -12.71
C PRO A 89 0.36 -9.58 -11.30
N ILE A 90 1.25 -10.53 -11.01
CA ILE A 90 1.37 -11.14 -9.68
C ILE A 90 1.81 -10.10 -8.65
N GLY A 91 2.84 -9.30 -8.97
CA GLY A 91 3.30 -8.21 -8.09
C GLY A 91 2.21 -7.18 -7.82
N PHE A 92 1.42 -6.83 -8.83
CA PHE A 92 0.28 -5.93 -8.68
C PHE A 92 -0.77 -6.48 -7.71
N VAL A 93 -1.17 -7.74 -7.86
CA VAL A 93 -2.17 -8.38 -6.99
C VAL A 93 -1.65 -8.47 -5.54
N VAL A 94 -0.39 -8.87 -5.35
CA VAL A 94 0.25 -8.90 -4.02
C VAL A 94 0.26 -7.52 -3.39
N PHE A 95 0.69 -6.50 -4.13
CA PHE A 95 0.69 -5.12 -3.65
C PHE A 95 -0.70 -4.64 -3.28
N LEU A 96 -1.69 -4.89 -4.13
CA LEU A 96 -3.07 -4.47 -3.91
C LEU A 96 -3.67 -5.08 -2.65
N ILE A 97 -3.48 -6.40 -2.44
CA ILE A 97 -3.95 -7.10 -1.24
C ILE A 97 -3.23 -6.56 0.00
N ALA A 98 -1.92 -6.43 -0.05
CA ALA A 98 -1.12 -5.90 1.05
C ALA A 98 -1.50 -4.45 1.40
N ALA A 99 -1.73 -3.60 0.40
CA ALA A 99 -2.17 -2.22 0.59
C ALA A 99 -3.54 -2.13 1.28
N VAL A 100 -4.53 -2.95 0.86
CA VAL A 100 -5.84 -3.00 1.52
C VAL A 100 -5.71 -3.47 2.97
N ALA A 101 -4.86 -4.46 3.24
CA ALA A 101 -4.61 -4.96 4.59
C ALA A 101 -3.92 -3.91 5.47
N GLU A 102 -2.98 -3.16 4.94
CA GLU A 102 -2.26 -2.11 5.66
C GLU A 102 -3.14 -0.89 5.95
N LEU A 103 -4.13 -0.63 5.08
CA LEU A 103 -5.16 0.40 5.30
C LEU A 103 -6.18 0.02 6.39
N ASN A 104 -6.09 -1.17 6.98
CA ASN A 104 -7.05 -1.70 7.97
C ASN A 104 -8.51 -1.60 7.51
N ARG A 105 -8.75 -1.69 6.20
CA ARG A 105 -10.11 -1.63 5.63
C ARG A 105 -10.66 -3.02 5.33
N THR A 106 -11.98 -3.15 5.35
CA THR A 106 -12.67 -4.38 4.98
C THR A 106 -12.13 -4.90 3.63
N PRO A 107 -11.77 -6.19 3.47
CA PRO A 107 -12.07 -7.33 4.36
C PRO A 107 -11.10 -7.53 5.55
N PHE A 108 -10.08 -6.69 5.71
CA PHE A 108 -9.00 -6.84 6.69
C PHE A 108 -9.16 -5.91 7.91
N ASP A 109 -10.38 -5.58 8.29
CA ASP A 109 -10.75 -4.67 9.37
C ASP A 109 -10.78 -5.39 10.73
N LEU A 110 -9.61 -5.86 11.19
CA LEU A 110 -9.48 -6.53 12.48
C LEU A 110 -9.39 -5.56 13.68
N PRO A 111 -8.71 -4.40 13.54
CA PRO A 111 -8.51 -3.49 14.66
C PRO A 111 -9.80 -2.81 15.13
N GLU A 112 -10.72 -2.53 14.21
CA GLU A 112 -11.96 -1.79 14.44
C GLU A 112 -13.18 -2.69 14.64
N ALA A 113 -12.96 -3.99 14.85
CA ALA A 113 -14.01 -4.98 15.01
C ALA A 113 -15.06 -4.56 16.06
N GLU A 114 -16.10 -3.84 15.66
CA GLU A 114 -17.19 -3.40 16.54
C GLU A 114 -17.80 -4.53 17.37
N SER A 115 -17.92 -5.71 16.77
CA SER A 115 -18.49 -6.90 17.43
C SER A 115 -17.59 -7.51 18.52
N GLU A 116 -16.26 -7.26 18.47
CA GLU A 116 -15.29 -7.87 19.38
C GLU A 116 -14.61 -6.86 20.32
N LEU A 117 -14.29 -5.67 19.82
CA LEU A 117 -13.43 -4.68 20.47
C LEU A 117 -14.09 -3.30 20.62
N VAL A 118 -15.40 -3.18 20.41
CA VAL A 118 -16.21 -1.95 20.44
C VAL A 118 -15.81 -1.01 19.31
N SER A 119 -14.64 -0.36 19.36
CA SER A 119 -14.07 0.51 18.32
C SER A 119 -12.55 0.42 18.28
N GLY A 120 -12.01 -0.66 18.82
CA GLY A 120 -10.57 -0.91 18.85
C GLY A 120 -9.78 0.18 19.57
N TYR A 121 -8.66 0.62 18.96
CA TYR A 121 -7.79 1.64 19.55
C TYR A 121 -8.41 3.03 19.56
N HIS A 122 -9.53 3.28 18.86
CA HIS A 122 -10.25 4.54 18.82
C HIS A 122 -11.27 4.72 19.97
N THR A 123 -11.53 3.70 20.76
CA THR A 123 -12.64 3.64 21.73
C THR A 123 -12.67 4.83 22.70
N GLU A 124 -11.52 5.30 23.18
CA GLU A 124 -11.41 6.37 24.17
C GLU A 124 -11.19 7.77 23.54
N TYR A 125 -11.02 7.82 22.22
CA TYR A 125 -10.78 9.08 21.54
C TYR A 125 -12.10 9.72 21.08
N SER A 126 -12.28 11.00 21.39
CA SER A 126 -13.45 11.79 21.00
C SER A 126 -13.07 13.16 20.44
N GLY A 127 -14.01 13.81 19.75
CA GLY A 127 -13.84 15.14 19.20
C GLY A 127 -12.69 15.25 18.21
N PHE A 128 -11.86 16.28 18.35
CA PHE A 128 -10.73 16.54 17.44
C PHE A 128 -9.68 15.43 17.41
N ARG A 129 -9.45 14.75 18.53
CA ARG A 129 -8.47 13.66 18.60
C ARG A 129 -8.89 12.50 17.70
N TRP A 130 -10.15 12.12 17.75
CA TRP A 130 -10.72 11.13 16.85
C TRP A 130 -10.66 11.58 15.38
N ALA A 131 -10.98 12.86 15.11
CA ALA A 131 -10.93 13.41 13.77
C ALA A 131 -9.51 13.35 13.15
N PHE A 132 -8.45 13.53 13.95
CA PHE A 132 -7.07 13.39 13.45
C PHE A 132 -6.73 11.95 13.06
N PHE A 133 -7.21 10.95 13.78
CA PHE A 133 -7.03 9.55 13.37
C PHE A 133 -7.73 9.29 12.04
N MET A 134 -8.99 9.70 11.89
CA MET A 134 -9.72 9.57 10.63
C MET A 134 -9.03 10.32 9.49
N LEU A 135 -8.57 11.53 9.71
CA LEU A 135 -7.85 12.30 8.70
C LEU A 135 -6.57 11.58 8.26
N SER A 136 -5.77 11.06 9.19
CA SER A 136 -4.53 10.33 8.87
C SER A 136 -4.81 9.08 8.04
N GLU A 137 -5.88 8.37 8.34
CA GLU A 137 -6.30 7.18 7.62
C GLU A 137 -6.70 7.50 6.16
N TYR A 138 -7.48 8.57 5.94
CA TYR A 138 -7.83 8.99 4.58
C TYR A 138 -6.63 9.52 3.80
N VAL A 139 -5.73 10.27 4.43
CA VAL A 139 -4.48 10.72 3.81
C VAL A 139 -3.64 9.51 3.38
N TYR A 140 -3.54 8.50 4.23
CA TYR A 140 -2.82 7.28 3.92
C TYR A 140 -3.48 6.49 2.79
N PHE A 141 -4.81 6.41 2.77
CA PHE A 141 -5.59 5.79 1.70
C PHE A 141 -5.31 6.43 0.33
N PHE A 142 -5.35 7.75 0.24
CA PHE A 142 -5.02 8.47 -0.99
C PHE A 142 -3.53 8.34 -1.35
N GLY A 143 -2.65 8.30 -0.37
CA GLY A 143 -1.24 8.02 -0.57
C GLY A 143 -0.98 6.66 -1.21
N MET A 144 -1.61 5.61 -0.70
CA MET A 144 -1.53 4.26 -1.28
C MET A 144 -2.12 4.18 -2.68
N ALA A 145 -3.27 4.79 -2.92
CA ALA A 145 -3.87 4.85 -4.26
C ALA A 145 -2.95 5.55 -5.28
N SER A 146 -2.28 6.62 -4.86
CA SER A 146 -1.31 7.32 -5.72
C SER A 146 -0.08 6.46 -6.00
N LEU A 147 0.43 5.73 -5.02
CA LEU A 147 1.53 4.79 -5.20
C LEU A 147 1.19 3.68 -6.19
N ILE A 148 0.01 3.04 -6.08
CA ILE A 148 -0.46 2.04 -7.04
C ILE A 148 -0.45 2.62 -8.45
N THR A 149 -0.98 3.83 -8.61
CA THR A 149 -1.06 4.51 -9.90
C THR A 149 0.32 4.76 -10.51
N VAL A 150 1.29 5.19 -9.72
CA VAL A 150 2.65 5.48 -10.17
C VAL A 150 3.43 4.21 -10.47
N LEU A 151 3.36 3.22 -9.58
CA LEU A 151 4.18 2.02 -9.66
C LEU A 151 3.71 1.03 -10.73
N PHE A 152 2.40 0.88 -10.94
CA PHE A 152 1.86 -0.15 -11.82
C PHE A 152 1.14 0.38 -13.05
N LEU A 153 0.52 1.57 -12.99
CA LEU A 153 -0.28 2.13 -14.08
C LEU A 153 0.46 3.21 -14.89
N GLY A 154 1.76 3.41 -14.64
CA GLY A 154 2.56 4.37 -15.39
C GLY A 154 2.25 5.84 -15.08
N GLY A 155 1.68 6.15 -13.90
CA GLY A 155 1.47 7.52 -13.44
C GLY A 155 0.73 8.39 -14.46
N TRP A 156 1.39 9.45 -14.91
CA TRP A 156 0.85 10.43 -15.88
C TRP A 156 1.04 10.04 -17.35
N ASN A 157 1.66 8.89 -17.66
CA ASN A 157 1.85 8.46 -19.03
C ASN A 157 0.50 8.20 -19.72
N PRO A 158 0.30 8.69 -20.96
CA PRO A 158 -0.93 8.49 -21.70
C PRO A 158 -1.12 7.00 -22.06
N VAL A 159 -2.36 6.61 -22.26
CA VAL A 159 -2.67 5.32 -22.88
C VAL A 159 -2.37 5.42 -24.38
N MET A 160 -1.64 4.48 -24.91
CA MET A 160 -1.08 4.22 -26.23
C MET A 160 -1.54 5.04 -27.45
N PHE A 161 -2.75 5.62 -27.46
CA PHE A 161 -3.32 6.35 -28.62
C PHE A 161 -3.81 7.77 -28.31
N LEU A 162 -3.78 8.23 -27.06
CA LEU A 162 -4.41 9.48 -26.63
C LEU A 162 -3.42 10.48 -26.02
N GLY A 163 -2.30 10.71 -26.70
CA GLY A 163 -1.29 11.71 -26.31
C GLY A 163 -1.77 13.17 -26.30
N PHE A 164 -3.01 13.42 -26.78
CA PHE A 164 -3.62 14.76 -26.82
C PHE A 164 -4.05 15.26 -25.42
N ILE A 165 -4.26 14.38 -24.45
CA ILE A 165 -4.76 14.74 -23.12
C ILE A 165 -3.58 15.08 -22.19
N PRO A 166 -3.63 16.16 -21.40
CA PRO A 166 -2.59 16.49 -20.42
C PRO A 166 -2.35 15.35 -19.43
N GLY A 167 -1.06 15.09 -19.11
CA GLY A 167 -0.69 13.99 -18.19
C GLY A 167 -1.35 14.07 -16.82
N ALA A 168 -1.66 15.28 -16.32
CA ALA A 168 -2.40 15.47 -15.07
C ALA A 168 -3.80 14.85 -15.11
N VAL A 169 -4.49 14.94 -16.24
CA VAL A 169 -5.82 14.33 -16.39
C VAL A 169 -5.73 12.81 -16.43
N TRP A 170 -4.73 12.27 -17.11
CA TRP A 170 -4.45 10.83 -17.11
C TRP A 170 -4.16 10.30 -15.70
N PHE A 171 -3.34 11.01 -14.96
CA PHE A 171 -3.09 10.66 -13.56
C PHE A 171 -4.38 10.67 -12.73
N ALA A 172 -5.18 11.72 -12.84
CA ALA A 172 -6.45 11.84 -12.11
C ALA A 172 -7.43 10.72 -12.45
N LEU A 173 -7.54 10.33 -13.73
CA LEU A 173 -8.42 9.23 -14.16
C LEU A 173 -7.95 7.87 -13.61
N LYS A 174 -6.66 7.56 -13.73
CA LYS A 174 -6.08 6.32 -13.19
C LYS A 174 -6.19 6.27 -11.67
N PHE A 175 -5.85 7.37 -11.00
CA PHE A 175 -5.99 7.52 -9.56
C PHE A 175 -7.43 7.29 -9.09
N SER A 176 -8.40 7.93 -9.74
CA SER A 176 -9.82 7.77 -9.43
C SER A 176 -10.30 6.32 -9.66
N SER A 177 -9.78 5.64 -10.69
CA SER A 177 -10.10 4.22 -10.94
C SER A 177 -9.56 3.30 -9.84
N VAL A 178 -8.36 3.58 -9.33
CA VAL A 178 -7.79 2.83 -8.20
C VAL A 178 -8.56 3.09 -6.91
N VAL A 179 -8.90 4.36 -6.63
CA VAL A 179 -9.74 4.74 -5.48
C VAL A 179 -11.09 4.03 -5.54
N PHE A 180 -11.73 4.03 -6.72
CA PHE A 180 -12.99 3.31 -6.94
C PHE A 180 -12.85 1.81 -6.66
N LEU A 181 -11.78 1.18 -7.16
CA LEU A 181 -11.50 -0.24 -6.96
C LEU A 181 -11.30 -0.57 -5.46
N LEU A 182 -10.57 0.24 -4.72
CA LEU A 182 -10.37 0.06 -3.28
C LEU A 182 -11.68 0.22 -2.49
N ILE A 183 -12.53 1.19 -2.86
CA ILE A 183 -13.85 1.38 -2.26
C ILE A 183 -14.77 0.20 -2.62
N TRP A 184 -14.71 -0.28 -3.85
CA TRP A 184 -15.50 -1.44 -4.30
C TRP A 184 -15.14 -2.69 -3.49
N PHE A 185 -13.85 -2.95 -3.25
CA PHE A 185 -13.42 -4.05 -2.39
C PHE A 185 -14.02 -3.94 -0.99
N ARG A 186 -13.99 -2.75 -0.40
CA ARG A 186 -14.59 -2.49 0.92
C ARG A 186 -16.06 -2.87 1.00
N VAL A 187 -16.83 -2.63 -0.05
CA VAL A 187 -18.30 -2.86 -0.06
C VAL A 187 -18.64 -4.30 -0.42
N THR A 188 -17.80 -4.97 -1.23
CA THR A 188 -18.13 -6.28 -1.82
C THR A 188 -17.68 -7.46 -0.94
N PHE A 189 -16.52 -7.38 -0.33
CA PHE A 189 -15.96 -8.51 0.40
C PHE A 189 -16.44 -8.58 1.85
N PRO A 190 -16.83 -9.79 2.33
CA PRO A 190 -17.12 -10.03 3.73
C PRO A 190 -15.80 -9.96 4.54
N ARG A 191 -15.93 -9.68 5.82
CA ARG A 191 -14.82 -9.63 6.74
C ARG A 191 -14.17 -10.99 6.94
N ILE A 192 -12.85 -11.02 6.95
CA ILE A 192 -12.03 -12.22 7.18
C ILE A 192 -11.69 -12.32 8.69
N ARG A 193 -11.63 -13.55 9.19
CA ARG A 193 -11.25 -13.83 10.58
C ARG A 193 -9.75 -13.63 10.78
N GLY A 194 -9.34 -13.12 11.97
CA GLY A 194 -7.97 -12.74 12.27
C GLY A 194 -6.92 -13.84 12.09
N ASP A 195 -7.27 -15.07 12.51
CA ASP A 195 -6.38 -16.23 12.37
C ASP A 195 -6.08 -16.52 10.90
N GLN A 196 -7.13 -16.50 10.07
CA GLN A 196 -7.02 -16.72 8.61
C GLN A 196 -6.23 -15.62 7.92
N LEU A 197 -6.39 -14.39 8.38
CA LEU A 197 -5.67 -13.24 7.85
C LEU A 197 -4.16 -13.40 8.06
N MET A 198 -3.73 -13.68 9.28
CA MET A 198 -2.31 -13.84 9.61
C MET A 198 -1.71 -15.05 8.87
N GLU A 199 -2.45 -16.15 8.81
CA GLU A 199 -2.03 -17.34 8.07
C GLU A 199 -1.89 -17.08 6.57
N PHE A 200 -2.82 -16.34 5.98
CA PHE A 200 -2.79 -15.93 4.57
C PHE A 200 -1.58 -15.04 4.25
N GLY A 201 -1.29 -14.03 5.09
CA GLY A 201 -0.14 -13.16 4.92
C GLY A 201 1.19 -13.92 4.88
N TRP A 202 1.41 -14.78 5.87
CA TRP A 202 2.67 -15.50 6.03
C TRP A 202 2.81 -16.72 5.12
N LYS A 203 1.75 -17.53 4.95
CA LYS A 203 1.83 -18.82 4.22
C LYS A 203 1.57 -18.66 2.72
N VAL A 204 0.84 -17.65 2.29
CA VAL A 204 0.45 -17.47 0.89
C VAL A 204 1.09 -16.22 0.29
N LEU A 205 0.86 -15.06 0.87
CA LEU A 205 1.24 -13.79 0.25
C LEU A 205 2.76 -13.61 0.20
N LEU A 206 3.44 -13.89 1.30
CA LEU A 206 4.89 -13.74 1.39
C LEU A 206 5.65 -14.70 0.44
N PRO A 207 5.35 -16.02 0.36
CA PRO A 207 5.97 -16.90 -0.62
C PRO A 207 5.70 -16.48 -2.07
N ILE A 208 4.49 -16.02 -2.39
CA ILE A 208 4.15 -15.52 -3.73
C ILE A 208 4.95 -14.25 -4.05
N ALA A 209 5.09 -13.33 -3.10
CA ALA A 209 5.90 -12.14 -3.25
C ALA A 209 7.37 -12.46 -3.54
N LEU A 210 7.95 -13.40 -2.80
CA LEU A 210 9.32 -13.89 -3.03
C LEU A 210 9.46 -14.53 -4.41
N ALA A 211 8.55 -15.44 -4.78
CA ALA A 211 8.54 -16.06 -6.09
C ALA A 211 8.44 -15.03 -7.23
N ASN A 212 7.64 -13.98 -7.03
CA ASN A 212 7.53 -12.89 -8.00
C ASN A 212 8.86 -12.13 -8.20
N ILE A 213 9.63 -11.90 -7.13
CA ILE A 213 10.96 -11.26 -7.25
C ILE A 213 11.90 -12.12 -8.08
N PHE A 214 11.95 -13.44 -7.83
CA PHE A 214 12.77 -14.35 -8.62
C PHE A 214 12.35 -14.38 -10.09
N LEU A 215 11.05 -14.45 -10.36
CA LEU A 215 10.50 -14.40 -11.71
C LEU A 215 10.87 -13.09 -12.42
N THR A 216 10.75 -11.97 -11.75
CA THR A 216 11.11 -10.66 -12.32
C THR A 216 12.61 -10.53 -12.59
N ALA A 217 13.45 -11.01 -11.70
CA ALA A 217 14.90 -11.04 -11.94
C ALA A 217 15.24 -11.87 -13.18
N LEU A 218 14.60 -13.03 -13.34
CA LEU A 218 14.79 -13.94 -14.46
C LEU A 218 14.29 -13.33 -15.79
N ILE A 219 13.12 -12.69 -15.77
CA ILE A 219 12.56 -11.98 -16.93
C ILE A 219 13.48 -10.83 -17.36
N LYS A 220 14.00 -10.09 -16.39
CA LYS A 220 14.94 -9.00 -16.68
C LYS A 220 16.21 -9.49 -17.36
N GLU A 221 16.79 -10.60 -16.89
CA GLU A 221 18.02 -11.17 -17.44
C GLU A 221 17.83 -11.77 -18.85
N LEU A 222 16.60 -12.26 -19.15
CA LEU A 222 16.29 -12.90 -20.45
C LEU A 222 15.84 -11.91 -21.53
N PHE A 223 15.21 -10.78 -21.16
CA PHE A 223 14.53 -9.88 -22.11
C PHE A 223 15.03 -8.44 -22.10
N PHE A 224 15.82 -8.04 -21.11
CA PHE A 224 16.38 -6.70 -20.95
C PHE A 224 17.89 -6.73 -20.68
#